data_9646398f7ee8e01e2aa98cfee13f4b68
#
_entry.id   9646398f7ee8e01e2aa98cfee13f4b68
#
_cell.length_a   1.000
_cell.length_b   1.000
_cell.length_c   1.000
_cell.angle_alpha   90.00
_cell.angle_beta   90.00
_cell.angle_gamma   90.00
#
_symmetry.space_group_name_H-M   'P 1'
#
loop_
_entity.id
_entity.type
_entity.pdbx_description
1 polymer ?
#
loop_
_entity_poly.entity_id
_entity_poly.type
_entity_poly.pdbx_seq_one_letter_code
_entity_poly.pdbx_strand_id
1 'polypeptide(L)'
;MSHDRYFLDSVTNKIIELDKGKIYSYDEKYSGFLQRKAEREESVRASERKRQSILRKEIEWISRGARARSTKQKAHIQRYEALKNQKAPEVDEKLQLSSISSRMGKTTIEIENVSKAYGENTLIRDFSYIFLKHDRIGFVGKNGCGKTTLVKMIAGRIEP
;
A
#
# COMPACT_ATOMS: atom_id res chain seq x y z
N MET A 1 -22.56 -4.78 -7.06
CA MET A 1 -21.75 -3.86 -6.24
C MET A 1 -22.64 -3.31 -5.13
N SER A 2 -22.27 -3.45 -3.89
CA SER A 2 -23.01 -2.90 -2.75
C SER A 2 -22.16 -1.81 -2.07
N HIS A 3 -22.78 -0.71 -1.68
CA HIS A 3 -22.19 0.34 -0.85
C HIS A 3 -22.63 0.21 0.61
N ASP A 4 -23.41 -0.82 0.92
CA ASP A 4 -23.89 -1.08 2.26
C ASP A 4 -22.79 -1.71 3.12
N ARG A 5 -22.37 -0.97 4.14
CA ARG A 5 -21.30 -1.38 5.07
C ARG A 5 -21.69 -2.59 5.91
N TYR A 6 -22.96 -2.68 6.32
CA TYR A 6 -23.48 -3.82 7.09
C TYR A 6 -23.49 -5.09 6.26
N PHE A 7 -23.87 -4.97 4.99
CA PHE A 7 -23.84 -6.09 4.06
C PHE A 7 -22.39 -6.56 3.84
N LEU A 8 -21.43 -5.64 3.61
CA LEU A 8 -20.02 -5.99 3.47
C LEU A 8 -19.48 -6.70 4.72
N ASP A 9 -19.80 -6.18 5.91
CA ASP A 9 -19.32 -6.77 7.17
C ASP A 9 -19.89 -8.17 7.44
N SER A 10 -21.11 -8.45 6.97
CA SER A 10 -21.76 -9.75 7.16
C SER A 10 -21.32 -10.81 6.16
N VAL A 11 -20.97 -10.43 4.93
CA VAL A 11 -20.74 -11.36 3.82
C VAL A 11 -19.24 -11.59 3.53
N THR A 12 -18.38 -10.58 3.77
CA THR A 12 -16.96 -10.67 3.42
C THR A 12 -16.15 -11.22 4.58
N ASN A 13 -15.17 -12.07 4.28
CA ASN A 13 -14.13 -12.52 5.21
C ASN A 13 -12.75 -11.91 4.89
N LYS A 14 -12.63 -11.28 3.70
CA LYS A 14 -11.42 -10.59 3.27
C LYS A 14 -11.77 -9.30 2.54
N ILE A 15 -10.95 -8.28 2.72
CA ILE A 15 -11.08 -6.99 2.04
C ILE A 15 -9.81 -6.72 1.22
N ILE A 16 -10.00 -6.28 -0.01
CA ILE A 16 -8.91 -5.77 -0.85
C ILE A 16 -9.18 -4.28 -1.12
N GLU A 17 -8.27 -3.45 -0.65
CA GLU A 17 -8.32 -2.00 -0.84
C GLU A 17 -7.43 -1.59 -2.02
N LEU A 18 -8.00 -0.80 -2.94
CA LEU A 18 -7.26 -0.15 -4.02
C LEU A 18 -7.11 1.34 -3.67
N ASP A 19 -5.88 1.77 -3.42
CA ASP A 19 -5.58 3.18 -3.10
C ASP A 19 -4.31 3.65 -3.81
N LYS A 20 -4.43 4.71 -4.61
CA LYS A 20 -3.32 5.36 -5.35
C LYS A 20 -2.46 4.38 -6.16
N GLY A 21 -3.08 3.42 -6.84
CA GLY A 21 -2.38 2.40 -7.64
C GLY A 21 -1.72 1.29 -6.82
N LYS A 22 -1.89 1.29 -5.49
CA LYS A 22 -1.45 0.22 -4.58
C LYS A 22 -2.65 -0.62 -4.14
N ILE A 23 -2.37 -1.87 -3.84
CA ILE A 23 -3.36 -2.83 -3.40
C ILE A 23 -2.96 -3.33 -2.01
N TYR A 24 -3.92 -3.29 -1.09
CA TYR A 24 -3.76 -3.77 0.28
C TYR A 24 -4.79 -4.85 0.54
N SER A 25 -4.35 -5.99 1.07
CA SER A 25 -5.22 -7.10 1.47
C SER A 25 -5.34 -7.17 2.98
N TYR A 26 -6.57 -7.39 3.45
CA TYR A 26 -6.90 -7.53 4.87
C TYR A 26 -7.72 -8.80 5.05
N ASP A 27 -7.21 -9.74 5.86
CA ASP A 27 -7.92 -10.98 6.22
C ASP A 27 -8.89 -10.71 7.37
N GLU A 28 -9.74 -9.70 7.19
CA GLU A 28 -10.68 -9.21 8.19
C GLU A 28 -11.99 -8.78 7.53
N LYS A 29 -13.05 -8.66 8.34
CA LYS A 29 -14.32 -8.07 7.95
C LYS A 29 -14.17 -6.55 7.73
N TYR A 30 -15.21 -5.92 7.22
CA TYR A 30 -15.18 -4.49 6.90
C TYR A 30 -14.86 -3.60 8.12
N SER A 31 -15.38 -3.93 9.29
CA SER A 31 -15.10 -3.22 10.56
C SER A 31 -13.60 -3.30 10.94
N GLY A 32 -13.00 -4.47 10.89
CA GLY A 32 -11.57 -4.68 11.15
C GLY A 32 -10.69 -3.98 10.13
N PHE A 33 -11.07 -4.02 8.84
CA PHE A 33 -10.41 -3.26 7.79
C PHE A 33 -10.32 -1.77 8.10
N LEU A 34 -11.41 -1.14 8.56
CA LEU A 34 -11.42 0.29 8.89
C LEU A 34 -10.40 0.62 9.98
N GLN A 35 -10.31 -0.21 11.01
CA GLN A 35 -9.34 -0.03 12.08
C GLN A 35 -7.90 -0.15 11.57
N ARG A 36 -7.59 -1.22 10.83
CA ARG A 36 -6.26 -1.43 10.25
C ARG A 36 -5.85 -0.32 9.29
N LYS A 37 -6.78 0.17 8.49
CA LYS A 37 -6.55 1.32 7.61
C LYS A 37 -6.18 2.57 8.42
N ALA A 38 -6.92 2.88 9.48
CA ALA A 38 -6.65 4.02 10.34
C ALA A 38 -5.27 3.90 11.02
N GLU A 39 -4.90 2.73 11.54
CA GLU A 39 -3.58 2.45 12.12
C GLU A 39 -2.45 2.65 11.09
N ARG A 40 -2.64 2.16 9.87
CA ARG A 40 -1.69 2.34 8.76
C ARG A 40 -1.48 3.83 8.44
N GLU A 41 -2.57 4.56 8.26
CA GLU A 41 -2.51 6.00 7.95
C GLU A 41 -1.83 6.80 9.08
N GLU A 42 -2.13 6.48 10.33
CA GLU A 42 -1.50 7.14 11.48
C GLU A 42 0.01 6.82 11.56
N SER A 43 0.40 5.58 11.33
CA SER A 43 1.81 5.17 11.27
C SER A 43 2.59 5.95 10.18
N VAL A 44 2.00 6.09 8.99
CA VAL A 44 2.60 6.89 7.90
C VAL A 44 2.73 8.35 8.30
N ARG A 45 1.69 8.95 8.90
CA ARG A 45 1.73 10.33 9.40
C ARG A 45 2.75 10.53 10.52
N ALA A 46 2.88 9.55 11.42
CA ALA A 46 3.84 9.60 12.52
C ALA A 46 5.29 9.54 12.00
N SER A 47 5.57 8.66 11.04
CA SER A 47 6.89 8.56 10.42
C SER A 47 7.28 9.84 9.66
N GLU A 48 6.34 10.44 8.93
CA GLU A 48 6.56 11.70 8.23
C GLU A 48 6.79 12.87 9.20
N ARG A 49 6.00 12.97 10.27
CA ARG A 49 6.24 13.96 11.35
C ARG A 49 7.64 13.82 11.96
N LYS A 50 8.08 12.57 12.20
CA LYS A 50 9.42 12.29 12.73
C LYS A 50 10.51 12.72 11.73
N ARG A 51 10.34 12.40 10.44
CA ARG A 51 11.26 12.81 9.37
C ARG A 51 11.37 14.34 9.30
N GLN A 52 10.25 15.06 9.29
CA GLN A 52 10.23 16.51 9.27
C GLN A 52 10.88 17.14 10.51
N SER A 53 10.68 16.55 11.68
CA SER A 53 11.34 17.02 12.92
C SER A 53 12.86 16.89 12.84
N ILE A 54 13.36 15.78 12.31
CA ILE A 54 14.80 15.58 12.11
C ILE A 54 15.34 16.58 11.07
N LEU A 55 14.67 16.76 9.95
CA LEU A 55 15.07 17.73 8.93
C LEU A 55 15.17 19.15 9.48
N ARG A 56 14.20 19.60 10.31
CA ARG A 56 14.27 20.91 10.96
C ARG A 56 15.50 21.06 11.84
N LYS A 57 15.82 20.05 12.65
CA LYS A 57 17.01 20.06 13.52
C LYS A 57 18.30 20.12 12.72
N GLU A 58 18.40 19.36 11.63
CA GLU A 58 19.57 19.37 10.76
C GLU A 58 19.73 20.72 10.03
N ILE A 59 18.65 21.33 9.54
CA ILE A 59 18.67 22.68 8.94
C ILE A 59 19.14 23.73 9.97
N GLU A 60 18.56 23.69 11.17
CA GLU A 60 18.92 24.62 12.24
C GLU A 60 20.40 24.48 12.61
N TRP A 61 20.92 23.26 12.69
CA TRP A 61 22.32 23.01 12.95
C TRP A 61 23.23 23.54 11.83
N ILE A 62 22.86 23.31 10.56
CA ILE A 62 23.60 23.82 9.41
C ILE A 62 23.59 25.36 9.35
N SER A 63 22.43 25.99 9.64
CA SER A 63 22.26 27.46 9.59
C SER A 63 23.02 28.20 10.69
N ARG A 64 23.25 27.59 11.84
CA ARG A 64 24.05 28.19 12.93
C ARG A 64 25.53 28.33 12.60
N GLY A 65 25.98 27.94 11.40
CA GLY A 65 27.34 28.12 10.94
C GLY A 65 28.33 27.41 11.86
N ALA A 66 28.34 26.07 11.80
CA ALA A 66 29.33 25.30 12.55
C ALA A 66 30.75 25.79 12.20
N ARG A 67 31.40 26.46 13.15
CA ARG A 67 32.79 26.84 13.01
C ARG A 67 33.62 25.61 12.70
N ALA A 68 34.30 25.65 11.54
CA ALA A 68 35.40 24.81 11.14
C ALA A 68 35.06 23.43 10.53
N ARG A 69 35.51 23.28 9.32
CA ARG A 69 36.19 22.18 8.59
C ARG A 69 36.34 20.84 9.37
N SER A 70 35.30 20.31 9.98
CA SER A 70 35.39 19.03 10.67
C SER A 70 34.58 17.95 9.91
N THR A 71 35.08 16.74 9.95
CA THR A 71 34.44 15.52 9.42
C THR A 71 32.98 15.39 9.88
N LYS A 72 32.66 15.91 11.07
CA LYS A 72 31.30 15.96 11.65
C LYS A 72 30.34 16.82 10.81
N GLN A 73 30.78 17.94 10.27
CA GLN A 73 29.96 18.81 9.42
C GLN A 73 29.57 18.11 8.11
N LYS A 74 30.49 17.40 7.50
CA LYS A 74 30.26 16.63 6.28
C LYS A 74 29.24 15.51 6.53
N ALA A 75 29.32 14.84 7.67
CA ALA A 75 28.37 13.80 8.05
C ALA A 75 26.93 14.35 8.27
N HIS A 76 26.78 15.55 8.85
CA HIS A 76 25.48 16.19 9.01
C HIS A 76 24.87 16.61 7.67
N ILE A 77 25.65 17.19 6.77
CA ILE A 77 25.19 17.55 5.41
C ILE A 77 24.76 16.31 4.65
N GLN A 78 25.55 15.25 4.64
CA GLN A 78 25.19 14.00 3.99
C GLN A 78 23.89 13.40 4.56
N ARG A 79 23.70 13.45 5.87
CA ARG A 79 22.49 12.97 6.54
C ARG A 79 21.26 13.80 6.15
N TYR A 80 21.41 15.12 6.07
CA TYR A 80 20.36 16.02 5.61
C TYR A 80 19.97 15.73 4.15
N GLU A 81 20.95 15.61 3.25
CA GLU A 81 20.71 15.31 1.83
C GLU A 81 20.03 13.94 1.68
N ALA A 82 20.50 12.93 2.40
CA ALA A 82 19.89 11.61 2.39
C ALA A 82 18.42 11.64 2.84
N LEU A 83 18.11 12.37 3.92
CA LEU A 83 16.73 12.52 4.42
C LEU A 83 15.86 13.39 3.50
N LYS A 84 16.44 14.42 2.86
CA LYS A 84 15.74 15.29 1.91
C LYS A 84 15.37 14.55 0.63
N ASN A 85 16.28 13.70 0.13
CA ASN A 85 16.09 12.92 -1.09
C ASN A 85 15.26 11.64 -0.87
N GLN A 86 15.01 11.25 0.39
CA GLN A 86 14.04 10.18 0.64
C GLN A 86 12.67 10.68 0.20
N LYS A 87 12.14 10.06 -0.85
CA LYS A 87 10.70 10.14 -1.14
C LYS A 87 9.97 9.76 0.15
N ALA A 88 8.86 10.46 0.45
CA ALA A 88 7.99 10.09 1.56
C ALA A 88 7.83 8.55 1.54
N PRO A 89 7.96 7.88 2.69
CA PRO A 89 7.97 6.43 2.71
C PRO A 89 6.72 5.94 1.99
N GLU A 90 6.92 5.44 0.80
CA GLU A 90 5.99 4.52 0.22
C GLU A 90 6.07 3.32 1.15
N VAL A 91 5.02 3.07 1.92
CA VAL A 91 4.93 1.89 2.76
C VAL A 91 4.86 0.70 1.80
N ASP A 92 6.03 0.24 1.38
CA ASP A 92 6.19 -1.04 0.70
C ASP A 92 6.07 -2.13 1.76
N GLU A 93 4.86 -2.39 2.23
CA GLU A 93 4.56 -3.71 2.73
C GLU A 93 4.59 -4.65 1.52
N LYS A 94 5.75 -5.21 1.26
CA LYS A 94 5.82 -6.45 0.48
C LYS A 94 4.93 -7.45 1.22
N LEU A 95 3.73 -7.68 0.69
CA LEU A 95 2.90 -8.80 1.09
C LEU A 95 3.75 -10.07 0.92
N GLN A 96 4.36 -10.52 2.01
CA GLN A 96 4.90 -11.87 2.08
C GLN A 96 3.69 -12.80 2.19
N LEU A 97 3.16 -13.18 1.04
CA LEU A 97 2.20 -14.27 0.94
C LEU A 97 2.95 -15.55 1.29
N SER A 98 2.98 -15.90 2.59
CA SER A 98 3.37 -17.24 2.99
C SER A 98 2.26 -18.18 2.55
N SER A 99 2.48 -18.86 1.45
CA SER A 99 1.62 -19.91 0.94
C SER A 99 1.61 -21.07 1.95
N ILE A 100 0.57 -21.15 2.77
CA ILE A 100 0.23 -22.38 3.46
C ILE A 100 -0.39 -23.29 2.39
N SER A 101 0.41 -24.23 1.92
CA SER A 101 0.00 -25.27 0.98
C SER A 101 -1.05 -26.18 1.63
N SER A 102 -2.33 -25.82 1.53
CA SER A 102 -3.40 -26.78 1.71
C SER A 102 -3.70 -27.43 0.34
N ARG A 103 -3.75 -28.76 0.28
CA ARG A 103 -4.17 -29.52 -0.92
C ARG A 103 -5.54 -29.04 -1.36
N MET A 104 -5.60 -28.12 -2.31
CA MET A 104 -6.84 -27.69 -2.91
C MET A 104 -7.00 -28.23 -4.31
N GLY A 105 -8.20 -28.75 -4.57
CA GLY A 105 -8.58 -29.23 -5.90
C GLY A 105 -8.55 -28.10 -6.93
N LYS A 106 -8.49 -28.47 -8.19
CA LYS A 106 -8.21 -27.80 -9.47
C LYS A 106 -8.86 -26.45 -9.80
N THR A 107 -9.29 -25.61 -8.84
CA THR A 107 -10.00 -24.35 -9.13
C THR A 107 -9.58 -23.22 -8.19
N THR A 108 -8.31 -22.86 -8.21
CA THR A 108 -7.82 -21.60 -7.67
C THR A 108 -7.49 -20.67 -8.82
N ILE A 109 -7.79 -19.39 -8.65
CA ILE A 109 -7.38 -18.34 -9.59
C ILE A 109 -6.09 -17.76 -9.01
N GLU A 110 -5.01 -17.88 -9.76
CA GLU A 110 -3.72 -17.26 -9.44
C GLU A 110 -3.51 -16.06 -10.34
N ILE A 111 -3.13 -14.95 -9.74
CA ILE A 111 -2.78 -13.71 -10.44
C ILE A 111 -1.35 -13.38 -10.06
N GLU A 112 -0.49 -13.23 -11.05
CA GLU A 112 0.93 -12.92 -10.85
C GLU A 112 1.30 -11.64 -11.60
N ASN A 113 1.85 -10.65 -10.85
CA ASN A 113 2.45 -9.42 -11.38
C ASN A 113 1.60 -8.68 -12.41
N VAL A 114 0.29 -8.63 -12.19
CA VAL A 114 -0.65 -7.98 -13.12
C VAL A 114 -0.62 -6.47 -12.92
N SER A 115 -0.43 -5.74 -14.01
CA SER A 115 -0.44 -4.28 -14.04
C SER A 115 -1.39 -3.79 -15.13
N LYS A 116 -2.13 -2.72 -14.89
CA LYS A 116 -3.01 -2.09 -15.88
C LYS A 116 -3.00 -0.59 -15.78
N ALA A 117 -2.80 0.04 -16.92
CA ALA A 117 -2.87 1.49 -17.08
C ALA A 117 -3.83 1.84 -18.24
N TYR A 118 -4.46 3.00 -18.15
CA TYR A 118 -5.19 3.63 -19.26
C TYR A 118 -4.59 5.02 -19.50
N GLY A 119 -3.86 5.16 -20.61
CA GLY A 119 -3.06 6.33 -20.89
C GLY A 119 -1.99 6.54 -19.81
N GLU A 120 -1.92 7.72 -19.23
CA GLU A 120 -0.96 8.04 -18.16
C GLU A 120 -1.41 7.56 -16.77
N ASN A 121 -2.64 7.10 -16.62
CA ASN A 121 -3.19 6.69 -15.33
C ASN A 121 -2.97 5.19 -15.08
N THR A 122 -2.05 4.87 -14.20
CA THR A 122 -1.86 3.49 -13.70
C THR A 122 -2.93 3.18 -12.66
N LEU A 123 -3.83 2.24 -12.97
CA LEU A 123 -4.91 1.80 -12.07
C LEU A 123 -4.46 0.67 -11.15
N ILE A 124 -3.64 -0.25 -11.65
CA ILE A 124 -3.16 -1.43 -10.93
C ILE A 124 -1.68 -1.57 -11.25
N ARG A 125 -0.87 -1.88 -10.24
CA ARG A 125 0.57 -2.07 -10.38
C ARG A 125 1.00 -3.29 -9.59
N ASP A 126 1.68 -4.23 -10.29
CA ASP A 126 2.35 -5.41 -9.73
C ASP A 126 1.44 -6.22 -8.76
N PHE A 127 0.17 -6.41 -9.15
CA PHE A 127 -0.79 -7.14 -8.34
C PHE A 127 -0.58 -8.65 -8.49
N SER A 128 -0.33 -9.31 -7.36
CA SER A 128 -0.27 -10.77 -7.25
C SER A 128 -1.18 -11.23 -6.12
N TYR A 129 -2.06 -12.18 -6.41
CA TYR A 129 -2.99 -12.73 -5.43
C TYR A 129 -3.46 -14.13 -5.82
N ILE A 130 -3.65 -14.99 -4.79
CA ILE A 130 -4.21 -16.34 -4.96
C ILE A 130 -5.59 -16.38 -4.32
N PHE A 131 -6.62 -16.63 -5.14
CA PHE A 131 -8.01 -16.76 -4.68
C PHE A 131 -8.28 -18.20 -4.28
N LEU A 132 -8.66 -18.42 -3.04
CA LEU A 132 -8.97 -19.74 -2.52
C LEU A 132 -10.46 -20.07 -2.73
N LYS A 133 -10.80 -21.37 -2.83
CA LYS A 133 -12.14 -21.88 -3.16
C LYS A 133 -13.29 -21.32 -2.33
N HIS A 134 -13.04 -20.96 -1.07
CA HIS A 134 -14.07 -20.47 -0.14
C HIS A 134 -13.91 -19.00 0.24
N ASP A 135 -13.01 -18.28 -0.44
CA ASP A 135 -12.82 -16.86 -0.17
C ASP A 135 -14.03 -16.05 -0.65
N ARG A 136 -14.46 -15.13 0.19
CA ARG A 136 -15.44 -14.09 -0.10
C ARG A 136 -14.74 -12.74 0.04
N ILE A 137 -14.35 -12.14 -1.08
CA ILE A 137 -13.46 -10.99 -1.12
C ILE A 137 -14.25 -9.75 -1.53
N GLY A 138 -14.15 -8.68 -0.73
CA GLY A 138 -14.70 -7.37 -1.04
C GLY A 138 -13.62 -6.45 -1.64
N PHE A 139 -13.90 -5.83 -2.79
CA PHE A 139 -13.06 -4.79 -3.37
C PHE A 139 -13.58 -3.42 -2.97
N VAL A 140 -12.78 -2.66 -2.22
CA VAL A 140 -13.12 -1.30 -1.77
C VAL A 140 -12.15 -0.27 -2.32
N GLY A 141 -12.59 0.97 -2.43
CA GLY A 141 -11.78 2.07 -2.95
C GLY A 141 -12.64 3.16 -3.58
N LYS A 142 -12.04 4.31 -3.90
CA LYS A 142 -12.73 5.45 -4.55
C LYS A 142 -13.28 5.07 -5.92
N ASN A 143 -14.26 5.83 -6.42
CA ASN A 143 -14.75 5.64 -7.78
C ASN A 143 -13.63 5.94 -8.78
N GLY A 144 -13.52 5.11 -9.83
CA GLY A 144 -12.48 5.24 -10.83
C GLY A 144 -11.12 4.61 -10.48
N CYS A 145 -10.92 4.07 -9.26
CA CYS A 145 -9.62 3.51 -8.86
C CYS A 145 -9.25 2.14 -9.48
N GLY A 146 -10.12 1.57 -10.32
CA GLY A 146 -9.81 0.32 -11.03
C GLY A 146 -10.52 -0.94 -10.52
N LYS A 147 -11.45 -0.85 -9.55
CA LYS A 147 -12.17 -2.03 -9.01
C LYS A 147 -12.83 -2.89 -10.09
N THR A 148 -13.61 -2.27 -10.96
CA THR A 148 -14.30 -2.96 -12.06
C THR A 148 -13.31 -3.52 -13.08
N THR A 149 -12.20 -2.82 -13.31
CA THR A 149 -11.14 -3.28 -14.22
C THR A 149 -10.48 -4.53 -13.65
N LEU A 150 -10.14 -4.54 -12.35
CA LEU A 150 -9.58 -5.71 -11.70
C LEU A 150 -10.51 -6.93 -11.77
N VAL A 151 -11.79 -6.75 -11.45
CA VAL A 151 -12.79 -7.84 -11.56
C VAL A 151 -12.91 -8.36 -12.99
N LYS A 152 -12.87 -7.47 -14.00
CA LYS A 152 -12.92 -7.89 -15.41
C LYS A 152 -11.65 -8.63 -15.84
N MET A 153 -10.48 -8.25 -15.34
CA MET A 153 -9.22 -8.98 -15.60
C MET A 153 -9.25 -10.37 -14.94
N ILE A 154 -9.70 -10.48 -13.69
CA ILE A 154 -9.88 -11.76 -12.99
C ILE A 154 -10.86 -12.67 -13.78
N ALA A 155 -11.90 -12.09 -14.37
CA ALA A 155 -12.87 -12.81 -15.20
C ALA A 155 -12.38 -13.10 -16.63
N GLY A 156 -11.15 -12.76 -16.99
CA GLY A 156 -10.58 -12.96 -18.33
C GLY A 156 -11.24 -12.11 -19.42
N ARG A 157 -11.94 -11.04 -19.08
CA ARG A 157 -12.64 -10.17 -20.04
C ARG A 157 -11.78 -9.00 -20.55
N ILE A 158 -10.71 -8.70 -19.86
CA ILE A 158 -9.74 -7.63 -20.21
C ILE A 158 -8.35 -8.22 -19.94
N GLU A 159 -7.46 -8.05 -20.89
CA GLU A 159 -6.04 -8.38 -20.72
C GLU A 159 -5.33 -7.38 -19.80
N PRO A 160 -4.32 -7.81 -19.06
CA PRO A 160 -3.48 -6.95 -18.23
C PRO A 160 -2.81 -5.83 -19.00
#